data_6046eb39de1c5ac20a600860ccdfb539
#
_entry.id   6046eb39de1c5ac20a600860ccdfb539
#
_cell.length_a   1.000
_cell.length_b   1.000
_cell.length_c   1.000
_cell.angle_alpha   90.00
_cell.angle_beta   90.00
_cell.angle_gamma   90.00
#
_symmetry.space_group_name_H-M   'P 1'
#
loop_
_entity.id
_entity.type
_entity.pdbx_description
1 polymer ?
#
loop_
_entity_poly.entity_id
_entity_poly.type
_entity_poly.pdbx_seq_one_letter_code
_entity_poly.pdbx_strand_id
1 'polypeptide(L)'
;MDMTWFEQMEARIPKGEVRTRFAPSPTGYMHVGNLRTALYTWLIARHSGGKFILRIEDTDQERLVEGAVDVIYRTMAECGLDHDEGPDVGGPVGPYVQTERRELYGKYADLLIEKGHAYRCFCEKQEETEGFEKVADPCRFLSREESDAKASAGQPYVVRQKIPGEGSTTFHDEIFGDITVENSTLDDQVLIKRDGLPTYNFANVIDDHLMGITHVVRGSEYLSSSPKYNLLYEGFGWEIPAYVHCSPVMRDAHNKMSKRHGDPSYEDLIAQGYLTDAVVNYVALLGWSPGGEREIFSMQELAEIFDINGISKSPAIFDIEKLKYFNAEYIRAMSPEAFAKAAEPFIRQAVKKPEISAAAIAALLQQRTEVLTDIPEKLDFFDELPEYDTALYIHKKSKTDEAGSLEMLRAMLPVFEGISDWCDENILAAMTGMAEKCECKNAKVMWPVRIAAAGKAVTPGGAVEICRILGKDETLRRMRVGIEKLEKSLG
;
A
#
# COMPACT_ATOMS: atom_id res chain seq x y z
N MET A 1 -6.96 46.96 -1.15
CA MET A 1 -7.03 45.61 -1.75
C MET A 1 -8.31 45.47 -2.54
N ASP A 2 -8.29 44.83 -3.72
CA ASP A 2 -9.49 44.60 -4.52
C ASP A 2 -10.27 43.40 -3.95
N MET A 3 -11.35 43.67 -3.21
CA MET A 3 -12.20 42.65 -2.61
C MET A 3 -13.02 41.86 -3.64
N THR A 4 -13.29 42.46 -4.82
CA THR A 4 -14.04 41.80 -5.89
C THR A 4 -13.39 40.49 -6.35
N TRP A 5 -12.05 40.44 -6.36
CA TRP A 5 -11.33 39.22 -6.72
C TRP A 5 -11.57 38.12 -5.71
N PHE A 6 -11.56 38.39 -4.40
CA PHE A 6 -11.81 37.38 -3.35
C PHE A 6 -13.26 36.89 -3.42
N GLU A 7 -14.23 37.79 -3.66
CA GLU A 7 -15.65 37.42 -3.85
C GLU A 7 -15.83 36.47 -5.06
N GLN A 8 -15.10 36.72 -6.15
CA GLN A 8 -15.11 35.83 -7.31
C GLN A 8 -14.51 34.46 -6.99
N MET A 9 -13.44 34.38 -6.17
CA MET A 9 -12.88 33.11 -5.73
C MET A 9 -13.85 32.32 -4.84
N GLU A 10 -14.49 33.02 -3.87
CA GLU A 10 -15.50 32.41 -2.99
C GLU A 10 -16.74 31.89 -3.78
N ALA A 11 -17.15 32.58 -4.82
CA ALA A 11 -18.28 32.18 -5.66
C ALA A 11 -18.03 30.89 -6.47
N ARG A 12 -16.78 30.48 -6.63
CA ARG A 12 -16.39 29.26 -7.35
C ARG A 12 -16.39 28.01 -6.46
N ILE A 13 -16.41 28.20 -5.13
CA ILE A 13 -16.28 27.06 -4.18
C ILE A 13 -17.54 26.19 -4.29
N PRO A 14 -17.38 24.87 -4.59
CA PRO A 14 -18.49 23.93 -4.57
C PRO A 14 -19.08 23.79 -3.16
N LYS A 15 -20.41 23.67 -3.08
CA LYS A 15 -21.13 23.56 -1.80
C LYS A 15 -22.13 22.41 -1.84
N GLY A 16 -22.45 21.86 -0.68
CA GLY A 16 -23.55 20.91 -0.50
C GLY A 16 -23.21 19.45 -0.77
N GLU A 17 -21.96 19.11 -1.06
CA GLU A 17 -21.47 17.74 -1.19
C GLU A 17 -20.24 17.49 -0.31
N VAL A 18 -20.01 16.24 0.08
CA VAL A 18 -18.76 15.85 0.76
C VAL A 18 -17.62 15.94 -0.24
N ARG A 19 -16.56 16.63 0.14
CA ARG A 19 -15.36 16.78 -0.69
C ARG A 19 -14.13 16.45 0.15
N THR A 20 -13.36 15.52 -0.31
CA THR A 20 -12.12 15.08 0.34
C THR A 20 -10.95 15.24 -0.62
N ARG A 21 -9.73 15.23 -0.10
CA ARG A 21 -8.55 15.32 -0.94
C ARG A 21 -7.42 14.42 -0.44
N PHE A 22 -6.78 13.71 -1.34
CA PHE A 22 -5.45 13.19 -1.15
C PHE A 22 -4.45 14.23 -1.67
N ALA A 23 -3.52 14.64 -0.82
CA ALA A 23 -2.63 15.76 -1.11
C ALA A 23 -1.16 15.37 -0.88
N PRO A 24 -0.61 14.44 -1.71
CA PRO A 24 0.75 13.97 -1.54
C PRO A 24 1.78 14.99 -2.00
N SER A 25 2.91 15.05 -1.26
CA SER A 25 4.14 15.66 -1.78
C SER A 25 4.90 14.62 -2.61
N PRO A 26 5.38 14.96 -3.82
CA PRO A 26 6.03 14.01 -4.73
C PRO A 26 7.49 13.72 -4.28
N THR A 27 7.63 12.90 -3.23
CA THR A 27 8.90 12.58 -2.57
C THR A 27 9.34 11.11 -2.76
N GLY A 28 8.77 10.40 -3.73
CA GLY A 28 9.09 9.01 -4.07
C GLY A 28 7.92 8.04 -3.90
N TYR A 29 8.22 6.76 -3.67
CA TYR A 29 7.23 5.68 -3.57
C TYR A 29 6.20 5.90 -2.47
N MET A 30 4.99 5.37 -2.68
CA MET A 30 3.89 5.51 -1.73
C MET A 30 4.08 4.56 -0.54
N HIS A 31 4.34 5.13 0.63
CA HIS A 31 4.42 4.40 1.89
C HIS A 31 3.04 3.85 2.29
N VAL A 32 2.99 2.68 2.95
CA VAL A 32 1.72 2.04 3.39
C VAL A 32 0.83 3.01 4.19
N GLY A 33 1.41 3.85 5.04
CA GLY A 33 0.66 4.87 5.79
C GLY A 33 0.03 5.95 4.90
N ASN A 34 0.71 6.36 3.82
CA ASN A 34 0.16 7.31 2.85
C ASN A 34 -0.93 6.65 2.01
N LEU A 35 -0.73 5.39 1.59
CA LEU A 35 -1.76 4.61 0.89
C LEU A 35 -3.02 4.48 1.75
N ARG A 36 -2.87 4.19 3.07
CA ARG A 36 -4.00 4.14 4.00
C ARG A 36 -4.74 5.47 4.08
N THR A 37 -4.01 6.58 4.17
CA THR A 37 -4.62 7.91 4.21
C THR A 37 -5.37 8.20 2.92
N ALA A 38 -4.80 7.89 1.76
CA ALA A 38 -5.46 8.03 0.46
C ALA A 38 -6.73 7.18 0.39
N LEU A 39 -6.65 5.91 0.82
CA LEU A 39 -7.77 4.98 0.84
C LEU A 39 -8.91 5.46 1.76
N TYR A 40 -8.61 5.89 3.00
CA TYR A 40 -9.65 6.40 3.90
C TYR A 40 -10.30 7.68 3.35
N THR A 41 -9.50 8.55 2.75
CA THR A 41 -9.99 9.77 2.09
C THR A 41 -10.94 9.43 0.95
N TRP A 42 -10.58 8.44 0.13
CA TRP A 42 -11.41 7.94 -0.97
C TRP A 42 -12.69 7.27 -0.46
N LEU A 43 -12.58 6.43 0.59
CA LEU A 43 -13.72 5.73 1.19
C LEU A 43 -14.75 6.71 1.77
N ILE A 44 -14.32 7.78 2.45
CA ILE A 44 -15.22 8.84 2.96
C ILE A 44 -15.98 9.49 1.79
N ALA A 45 -15.29 9.84 0.72
CA ALA A 45 -15.93 10.44 -0.46
C ALA A 45 -16.93 9.46 -1.09
N ARG A 46 -16.55 8.23 -1.34
CA ARG A 46 -17.42 7.24 -2.01
C ARG A 46 -18.60 6.82 -1.13
N HIS A 47 -18.40 6.62 0.17
CA HIS A 47 -19.47 6.33 1.12
C HIS A 47 -20.57 7.38 1.11
N SER A 48 -20.19 8.65 1.05
CA SER A 48 -21.13 9.79 1.06
C SER A 48 -21.63 10.21 -0.33
N GLY A 49 -21.21 9.54 -1.40
CA GLY A 49 -21.52 9.95 -2.78
C GLY A 49 -20.90 11.30 -3.18
N GLY A 50 -19.84 11.69 -2.48
CA GLY A 50 -19.12 12.96 -2.68
C GLY A 50 -17.97 12.87 -3.70
N LYS A 51 -17.06 13.86 -3.63
CA LYS A 51 -15.93 14.02 -4.53
C LYS A 51 -14.59 13.73 -3.85
N PHE A 52 -13.74 13.00 -4.54
CA PHE A 52 -12.36 12.76 -4.15
C PHE A 52 -11.40 13.50 -5.08
N ILE A 53 -10.55 14.36 -4.52
CA ILE A 53 -9.67 15.28 -5.25
C ILE A 53 -8.22 14.85 -5.06
N LEU A 54 -7.44 14.84 -6.14
CA LEU A 54 -5.98 14.73 -6.08
C LEU A 54 -5.35 16.12 -6.18
N ARG A 55 -4.56 16.51 -5.17
CA ARG A 55 -3.78 17.75 -5.17
C ARG A 55 -2.30 17.43 -4.98
N ILE A 56 -1.44 17.90 -5.86
CA ILE A 56 0.01 17.74 -5.74
C ILE A 56 0.61 18.89 -4.93
N GLU A 57 1.24 18.56 -3.81
CA GLU A 57 1.86 19.54 -2.90
C GLU A 57 3.38 19.56 -3.10
N ASP A 58 3.81 20.37 -4.05
CA ASP A 58 5.19 20.49 -4.55
C ASP A 58 5.91 21.78 -4.09
N THR A 59 5.44 22.45 -3.06
CA THR A 59 6.03 23.71 -2.55
C THR A 59 7.40 23.54 -1.86
N ASP A 60 7.76 22.32 -1.48
CA ASP A 60 9.10 21.96 -0.99
C ASP A 60 9.96 21.43 -2.12
N GLN A 61 10.57 22.34 -2.88
CA GLN A 61 11.33 22.03 -4.10
C GLN A 61 12.61 21.21 -3.83
N GLU A 62 13.16 21.26 -2.61
CA GLU A 62 14.39 20.53 -2.24
C GLU A 62 14.14 19.03 -2.06
N ARG A 63 12.91 18.64 -1.82
CA ARG A 63 12.52 17.24 -1.56
C ARG A 63 11.84 16.55 -2.74
N LEU A 64 11.67 17.23 -3.86
CA LEU A 64 11.06 16.66 -5.05
C LEU A 64 11.93 15.54 -5.63
N VAL A 65 11.29 14.45 -6.02
CA VAL A 65 11.91 13.32 -6.70
C VAL A 65 11.33 13.22 -8.11
N GLU A 66 12.20 13.21 -9.11
CA GLU A 66 11.78 13.03 -10.51
C GLU A 66 11.00 11.72 -10.69
N GLY A 67 9.88 11.76 -11.41
CA GLY A 67 9.00 10.61 -11.62
C GLY A 67 8.08 10.24 -10.44
N ALA A 68 8.19 10.92 -9.29
CA ALA A 68 7.35 10.60 -8.12
C ALA A 68 5.86 10.86 -8.37
N VAL A 69 5.51 11.84 -9.19
CA VAL A 69 4.11 12.11 -9.57
C VAL A 69 3.53 10.95 -10.38
N ASP A 70 4.31 10.38 -11.32
CA ASP A 70 3.88 9.21 -12.10
C ASP A 70 3.67 7.98 -11.22
N VAL A 71 4.49 7.82 -10.17
CA VAL A 71 4.30 6.76 -9.17
C VAL A 71 2.99 6.94 -8.43
N ILE A 72 2.65 8.18 -8.01
CA ILE A 72 1.38 8.47 -7.34
C ILE A 72 0.20 8.10 -8.24
N TYR A 73 0.19 8.54 -9.50
CA TYR A 73 -0.88 8.21 -10.44
C TYR A 73 -1.01 6.72 -10.67
N ARG A 74 0.10 6.03 -10.91
CA ARG A 74 0.11 4.58 -11.13
C ARG A 74 -0.43 3.83 -9.91
N THR A 75 0.07 4.12 -8.72
CA THR A 75 -0.36 3.46 -7.49
C THR A 75 -1.84 3.70 -7.21
N MET A 76 -2.33 4.93 -7.40
CA MET A 76 -3.75 5.23 -7.26
C MET A 76 -4.60 4.44 -8.24
N ALA A 77 -4.21 4.40 -9.52
CA ALA A 77 -4.93 3.66 -10.55
C ALA A 77 -4.95 2.14 -10.28
N GLU A 78 -3.80 1.57 -9.90
CA GLU A 78 -3.69 0.14 -9.55
C GLU A 78 -4.54 -0.21 -8.33
N CYS A 79 -4.61 0.68 -7.31
CA CYS A 79 -5.42 0.49 -6.12
C CYS A 79 -6.92 0.84 -6.31
N GLY A 80 -7.34 1.26 -7.50
CA GLY A 80 -8.73 1.66 -7.76
C GLY A 80 -9.17 2.95 -7.06
N LEU A 81 -8.21 3.83 -6.72
CA LEU A 81 -8.45 5.13 -6.07
C LEU A 81 -8.63 6.23 -7.13
N ASP A 82 -9.63 6.08 -7.98
CA ASP A 82 -9.98 7.06 -9.01
C ASP A 82 -10.44 8.38 -8.40
N HIS A 83 -9.85 9.49 -8.86
CA HIS A 83 -10.19 10.84 -8.41
C HIS A 83 -11.10 11.56 -9.40
N ASP A 84 -12.00 12.40 -8.86
CA ASP A 84 -12.98 13.15 -9.66
C ASP A 84 -12.38 14.45 -10.19
N GLU A 85 -11.40 15.03 -9.48
CA GLU A 85 -10.71 16.26 -9.83
C GLU A 85 -9.22 16.10 -9.55
N GLY A 86 -8.37 16.69 -10.38
CA GLY A 86 -6.92 16.61 -10.21
C GLY A 86 -6.16 17.25 -11.37
N PRO A 87 -4.81 17.23 -11.34
CA PRO A 87 -4.01 17.88 -12.37
C PRO A 87 -4.21 17.28 -13.78
N ASP A 88 -4.51 15.99 -13.88
CA ASP A 88 -4.68 15.24 -15.13
C ASP A 88 -6.11 15.27 -15.65
N VAL A 89 -7.10 15.23 -14.76
CA VAL A 89 -8.54 15.23 -15.13
C VAL A 89 -9.17 16.62 -15.11
N GLY A 90 -8.50 17.61 -14.51
CA GLY A 90 -9.03 18.94 -14.33
C GLY A 90 -10.13 19.05 -13.28
N GLY A 91 -10.95 20.10 -13.36
CA GLY A 91 -12.07 20.36 -12.44
C GLY A 91 -12.30 21.85 -12.25
N PRO A 92 -13.39 22.24 -11.50
CA PRO A 92 -13.86 23.63 -11.42
C PRO A 92 -12.97 24.53 -10.56
N VAL A 93 -12.15 23.99 -9.66
CA VAL A 93 -11.38 24.74 -8.64
C VAL A 93 -9.86 24.65 -8.80
N GLY A 94 -9.41 24.15 -9.97
CA GLY A 94 -7.99 24.12 -10.31
C GLY A 94 -7.31 25.51 -10.37
N PRO A 95 -5.98 25.51 -10.53
CA PRO A 95 -5.04 24.38 -10.70
C PRO A 95 -4.94 23.50 -9.45
N TYR A 96 -4.53 22.21 -9.64
CA TYR A 96 -4.39 21.22 -8.57
C TYR A 96 -2.93 20.90 -8.21
N VAL A 97 -1.99 21.72 -8.71
CA VAL A 97 -0.56 21.70 -8.33
C VAL A 97 -0.26 23.00 -7.59
N GLN A 98 0.34 22.90 -6.41
CA GLN A 98 0.49 24.07 -5.53
C GLN A 98 1.42 25.15 -6.10
N THR A 99 2.49 24.79 -6.78
CA THR A 99 3.38 25.78 -7.41
C THR A 99 2.69 26.61 -8.50
N GLU A 100 1.67 26.07 -9.17
CA GLU A 100 0.86 26.78 -10.15
C GLU A 100 -0.10 27.82 -9.51
N ARG A 101 -0.31 27.74 -8.19
CA ARG A 101 -1.16 28.61 -7.38
C ARG A 101 -0.39 29.70 -6.65
N ARG A 102 0.89 29.86 -6.89
CA ARG A 102 1.82 30.73 -6.14
C ARG A 102 1.29 32.15 -5.91
N GLU A 103 0.76 32.80 -6.94
CA GLU A 103 0.26 34.17 -6.86
C GLU A 103 -0.96 34.31 -5.94
N LEU A 104 -1.74 33.26 -5.81
CA LEU A 104 -2.92 33.20 -4.98
C LEU A 104 -2.55 33.31 -3.50
N TYR A 105 -1.54 32.57 -3.04
CA TYR A 105 -1.14 32.56 -1.64
C TYR A 105 -0.65 33.92 -1.14
N GLY A 106 0.07 34.68 -1.99
CA GLY A 106 0.52 36.03 -1.68
C GLY A 106 -0.65 36.96 -1.37
N LYS A 107 -1.72 36.92 -2.18
CA LYS A 107 -2.92 37.73 -1.97
C LYS A 107 -3.64 37.43 -0.66
N TYR A 108 -3.77 36.14 -0.31
CA TYR A 108 -4.37 35.72 0.96
C TYR A 108 -3.49 36.06 2.18
N ALA A 109 -2.17 36.02 2.03
CA ALA A 109 -1.25 36.48 3.07
C ALA A 109 -1.40 37.98 3.33
N ASP A 110 -1.51 38.80 2.27
CA ASP A 110 -1.79 40.23 2.38
C ASP A 110 -3.13 40.51 3.02
N LEU A 111 -4.18 39.72 2.69
CA LEU A 111 -5.48 39.84 3.35
C LEU A 111 -5.40 39.58 4.86
N LEU A 112 -4.64 38.56 5.30
CA LEU A 112 -4.42 38.31 6.73
C LEU A 112 -3.66 39.45 7.43
N ILE A 113 -2.68 40.08 6.74
CA ILE A 113 -1.99 41.25 7.25
C ILE A 113 -2.98 42.42 7.44
N GLU A 114 -3.87 42.66 6.47
CA GLU A 114 -4.90 43.69 6.57
C GLU A 114 -5.87 43.44 7.73
N LYS A 115 -6.25 42.20 7.94
CA LYS A 115 -7.13 41.78 9.04
C LYS A 115 -6.42 41.70 10.40
N GLY A 116 -5.09 41.86 10.45
CA GLY A 116 -4.30 41.86 11.68
C GLY A 116 -3.95 40.45 12.20
N HIS A 117 -4.15 39.39 11.39
CA HIS A 117 -3.85 37.99 11.73
C HIS A 117 -2.49 37.50 11.18
N ALA A 118 -1.76 38.37 10.48
CA ALA A 118 -0.40 38.12 10.01
C ALA A 118 0.45 39.40 10.04
N TYR A 119 1.75 39.25 9.90
CA TYR A 119 2.68 40.39 9.83
C TYR A 119 3.92 40.03 8.99
N ARG A 120 4.64 41.07 8.50
CA ARG A 120 5.92 40.90 7.80
C ARG A 120 7.05 40.89 8.79
N CYS A 121 7.89 39.86 8.78
CA CYS A 121 9.06 39.72 9.58
C CYS A 121 10.31 39.93 8.72
N PHE A 122 11.08 40.95 9.04
CA PHE A 122 12.33 41.39 8.36
C PHE A 122 13.60 40.87 9.04
N CYS A 123 13.47 40.10 10.13
CA CYS A 123 14.60 39.56 10.85
C CYS A 123 15.42 38.58 9.97
N GLU A 124 16.74 38.66 10.07
CA GLU A 124 17.60 37.60 9.61
C GLU A 124 17.32 36.31 10.40
N LYS A 125 17.61 35.12 9.82
CA LYS A 125 17.43 33.85 10.55
C LYS A 125 18.05 33.99 11.94
N GLN A 126 17.25 33.93 13.01
CA GLN A 126 17.79 33.72 14.33
C GLN A 126 18.44 32.34 14.36
N GLU A 127 19.72 32.27 14.71
CA GLU A 127 20.33 31.01 15.14
C GLU A 127 19.47 30.47 16.27
N GLU A 128 19.10 29.18 16.20
CA GLU A 128 18.35 28.49 17.25
C GLU A 128 19.18 28.65 18.56
N THR A 129 18.76 29.58 19.41
CA THR A 129 19.32 29.68 20.75
C THR A 129 18.82 28.46 21.53
N GLU A 130 19.75 27.65 22.03
CA GLU A 130 19.47 26.59 23.00
C GLU A 130 18.82 27.20 24.26
N GLY A 131 17.47 27.20 24.29
CA GLY A 131 16.72 27.68 25.44
C GLY A 131 15.21 27.73 25.13
N PHE A 132 14.41 27.26 26.08
CA PHE A 132 12.96 27.17 25.99
C PHE A 132 12.20 28.51 26.07
N GLU A 133 12.88 29.67 26.10
CA GLU A 133 12.21 30.95 26.11
C GLU A 133 11.89 31.43 24.70
N LYS A 134 10.59 31.51 24.38
CA LYS A 134 10.09 32.14 23.17
C LYS A 134 10.39 33.64 23.22
N VAL A 135 11.40 34.07 22.48
CA VAL A 135 11.62 35.48 22.23
C VAL A 135 10.57 35.95 21.22
N ALA A 136 9.74 36.91 21.62
CA ALA A 136 8.76 37.49 20.71
C ALA A 136 9.47 38.16 19.53
N ASP A 137 9.04 37.87 18.31
CA ASP A 137 9.56 38.49 17.09
C ASP A 137 9.31 40.02 17.16
N PRO A 138 10.34 40.87 17.14
CA PRO A 138 10.17 42.34 17.27
C PRO A 138 9.34 42.91 16.12
N CYS A 139 9.35 42.30 14.94
CA CYS A 139 8.56 42.74 13.80
C CYS A 139 7.04 42.59 14.02
N ARG A 140 6.63 41.71 14.98
CA ARG A 140 5.23 41.54 15.36
C ARG A 140 4.57 42.84 15.86
N PHE A 141 5.37 43.75 16.40
CA PHE A 141 4.93 45.01 17.03
C PHE A 141 5.14 46.25 16.15
N LEU A 142 5.68 46.08 14.92
CA LEU A 142 5.81 47.20 13.98
C LEU A 142 4.42 47.70 13.59
N SER A 143 4.32 49.05 13.49
CA SER A 143 3.14 49.64 12.87
C SER A 143 3.03 49.27 11.41
N ARG A 144 1.84 49.41 10.84
CA ARG A 144 1.62 49.12 9.42
C ARG A 144 2.48 50.02 8.53
N GLU A 145 2.57 51.30 8.87
CA GLU A 145 3.37 52.30 8.13
C GLU A 145 4.84 51.91 8.11
N GLU A 146 5.38 51.50 9.27
CA GLU A 146 6.78 51.07 9.37
C GLU A 146 7.05 49.80 8.57
N SER A 147 6.13 48.84 8.65
CA SER A 147 6.20 47.58 7.90
C SER A 147 6.13 47.82 6.39
N ASP A 148 5.21 48.67 5.94
CA ASP A 148 5.05 49.00 4.52
C ASP A 148 6.24 49.81 3.99
N ALA A 149 6.80 50.71 4.78
CA ALA A 149 8.00 51.48 4.42
C ALA A 149 9.22 50.55 4.22
N LYS A 150 9.43 49.55 5.10
CA LYS A 150 10.52 48.59 4.99
C LYS A 150 10.33 47.69 3.73
N ALA A 151 9.11 47.22 3.50
CA ALA A 151 8.79 46.41 2.31
C ALA A 151 9.00 47.19 1.00
N SER A 152 8.55 48.48 0.97
CA SER A 152 8.71 49.36 -0.18
C SER A 152 10.19 49.74 -0.43
N ALA A 153 11.01 49.74 0.61
CA ALA A 153 12.45 49.90 0.51
C ALA A 153 13.19 48.63 0.00
N GLY A 154 12.47 47.58 -0.31
CA GLY A 154 13.02 46.33 -0.85
C GLY A 154 13.68 45.43 0.20
N GLN A 155 13.43 45.65 1.51
CA GLN A 155 13.93 44.73 2.54
C GLN A 155 13.28 43.36 2.39
N PRO A 156 14.07 42.26 2.32
CA PRO A 156 13.52 40.93 2.25
C PRO A 156 12.79 40.55 3.53
N TYR A 157 11.64 39.92 3.43
CA TYR A 157 10.83 39.50 4.57
C TYR A 157 10.17 38.13 4.35
N VAL A 158 9.71 37.55 5.43
CA VAL A 158 8.74 36.45 5.43
C VAL A 158 7.41 36.96 5.99
N VAL A 159 6.29 36.32 5.64
CA VAL A 159 5.01 36.59 6.31
C VAL A 159 4.82 35.56 7.39
N ARG A 160 4.51 36.00 8.61
CA ARG A 160 4.22 35.15 9.76
C ARG A 160 2.78 35.28 10.21
N GLN A 161 2.20 34.18 10.66
CA GLN A 161 0.91 34.18 11.37
C GLN A 161 1.06 34.94 12.69
N LYS A 162 0.08 35.73 13.05
CA LYS A 162 0.03 36.44 14.33
C LYS A 162 -0.88 35.69 15.29
N ILE A 163 -0.32 34.77 16.06
CA ILE A 163 -1.05 33.96 17.04
C ILE A 163 -1.49 34.85 18.21
N PRO A 164 -2.74 34.78 18.73
CA PRO A 164 -3.12 35.48 19.95
C PRO A 164 -2.20 35.13 21.11
N GLY A 165 -1.75 36.14 21.86
CA GLY A 165 -0.78 35.95 22.99
C GLY A 165 -1.41 35.32 24.22
N GLU A 166 -2.74 35.40 24.36
CA GLU A 166 -3.53 34.92 25.50
C GLU A 166 -4.72 34.03 25.00
N GLY A 167 -5.32 33.32 25.95
CA GLY A 167 -6.45 32.42 25.66
C GLY A 167 -6.03 31.08 25.13
N SER A 168 -7.00 30.30 24.70
CA SER A 168 -6.82 28.95 24.17
C SER A 168 -7.60 28.76 22.86
N THR A 169 -7.10 27.86 22.02
CA THR A 169 -7.76 27.43 20.78
C THR A 169 -8.23 26.00 20.96
N THR A 170 -9.52 25.75 20.74
CA THR A 170 -10.11 24.41 20.76
C THR A 170 -10.50 24.02 19.34
N PHE A 171 -10.15 22.80 18.93
CA PHE A 171 -10.63 22.20 17.68
C PHE A 171 -11.22 20.83 17.94
N HIS A 172 -12.20 20.46 17.12
CA HIS A 172 -12.78 19.13 17.13
C HIS A 172 -12.10 18.22 16.10
N ASP A 173 -11.77 17.02 16.51
CA ASP A 173 -11.29 15.95 15.64
C ASP A 173 -12.24 14.76 15.73
N GLU A 174 -12.69 14.24 14.61
CA GLU A 174 -13.67 13.14 14.56
C GLU A 174 -13.18 11.88 15.29
N ILE A 175 -11.86 11.69 15.39
CA ILE A 175 -11.26 10.52 16.03
C ILE A 175 -10.86 10.83 17.48
N PHE A 176 -10.17 11.95 17.72
CA PHE A 176 -9.60 12.28 19.03
C PHE A 176 -10.54 13.10 19.91
N GLY A 177 -11.62 13.67 19.36
CA GLY A 177 -12.55 14.55 20.05
C GLY A 177 -12.01 15.97 20.21
N ASP A 178 -12.51 16.72 21.19
CA ASP A 178 -12.12 18.10 21.43
C ASP A 178 -10.70 18.19 22.02
N ILE A 179 -9.85 18.98 21.37
CA ILE A 179 -8.47 19.24 21.80
C ILE A 179 -8.31 20.73 22.00
N THR A 180 -7.91 21.13 23.21
CA THR A 180 -7.67 22.52 23.61
C THR A 180 -6.19 22.75 23.84
N VAL A 181 -5.65 23.81 23.24
CA VAL A 181 -4.25 24.19 23.35
C VAL A 181 -4.15 25.68 23.75
N GLU A 182 -3.31 25.98 24.74
CA GLU A 182 -3.04 27.36 25.15
C GLU A 182 -2.30 28.11 24.02
N ASN A 183 -2.81 29.26 23.60
CA ASN A 183 -2.23 30.06 22.51
C ASN A 183 -0.78 30.49 22.78
N SER A 184 -0.45 30.74 24.04
CA SER A 184 0.92 31.08 24.49
C SER A 184 1.94 29.97 24.18
N THR A 185 1.50 28.73 23.98
CA THR A 185 2.37 27.60 23.61
C THR A 185 2.63 27.51 22.11
N LEU A 186 1.83 28.19 21.29
CA LEU A 186 1.94 28.20 19.83
C LEU A 186 2.96 29.27 19.39
N ASP A 187 3.72 29.00 18.33
CA ASP A 187 4.65 29.94 17.71
C ASP A 187 4.02 30.63 16.49
N ASP A 188 4.48 31.83 16.20
CA ASP A 188 4.13 32.57 14.98
C ASP A 188 4.81 31.90 13.78
N GLN A 189 4.13 30.92 13.18
CA GLN A 189 4.69 30.17 12.05
C GLN A 189 4.84 31.03 10.79
N VAL A 190 5.81 30.68 9.95
CA VAL A 190 5.96 31.29 8.63
C VAL A 190 4.84 30.83 7.72
N LEU A 191 4.17 31.75 7.06
CA LEU A 191 3.12 31.51 6.05
C LEU A 191 3.71 31.59 4.64
N ILE A 192 4.45 32.68 4.34
CA ILE A 192 5.13 32.88 3.06
C ILE A 192 6.63 33.00 3.32
N LYS A 193 7.41 32.22 2.60
CA LYS A 193 8.87 32.21 2.62
C LYS A 193 9.44 33.43 1.88
N ARG A 194 10.77 33.70 2.03
CA ARG A 194 11.46 34.82 1.33
C ARG A 194 11.43 34.69 -0.20
N ASP A 195 11.35 33.48 -0.73
CA ASP A 195 11.22 33.20 -2.16
C ASP A 195 9.80 33.41 -2.70
N GLY A 196 8.85 33.80 -1.83
CA GLY A 196 7.43 34.03 -2.13
C GLY A 196 6.59 32.74 -2.23
N LEU A 197 7.17 31.56 -1.95
CA LEU A 197 6.40 30.33 -1.85
C LEU A 197 5.75 30.20 -0.46
N PRO A 198 4.55 29.63 -0.38
CA PRO A 198 3.92 29.35 0.90
C PRO A 198 4.63 28.20 1.62
N THR A 199 4.47 28.15 2.94
CA THR A 199 4.73 26.93 3.68
C THR A 199 3.57 25.95 3.51
N TYR A 200 3.83 24.68 3.77
CA TYR A 200 2.79 23.64 3.79
C TYR A 200 1.59 24.04 4.64
N ASN A 201 1.83 24.53 5.85
CA ASN A 201 0.80 24.88 6.81
C ASN A 201 -0.14 26.01 6.34
N PHE A 202 0.32 26.87 5.46
CA PHE A 202 -0.49 27.93 4.89
C PHE A 202 -1.20 27.49 3.60
N ALA A 203 -0.46 26.87 2.69
CA ALA A 203 -1.00 26.45 1.40
C ALA A 203 -2.19 25.50 1.57
N ASN A 204 -2.07 24.51 2.49
CA ASN A 204 -3.15 23.54 2.68
C ASN A 204 -4.49 24.18 3.14
N VAL A 205 -4.44 25.18 4.04
CA VAL A 205 -5.64 25.89 4.52
C VAL A 205 -6.31 26.66 3.40
N ILE A 206 -5.52 27.39 2.61
CA ILE A 206 -6.04 28.15 1.46
C ILE A 206 -6.66 27.22 0.42
N ASP A 207 -5.96 26.15 0.09
CA ASP A 207 -6.40 25.21 -0.94
C ASP A 207 -7.61 24.39 -0.48
N ASP A 208 -7.62 23.93 0.75
CA ASP A 208 -8.74 23.18 1.31
C ASP A 208 -10.00 24.03 1.30
N HIS A 209 -9.92 25.32 1.68
CA HIS A 209 -11.05 26.22 1.59
C HIS A 209 -11.50 26.45 0.15
N LEU A 210 -10.60 26.87 -0.74
CA LEU A 210 -10.93 27.22 -2.12
C LEU A 210 -11.35 26.03 -2.98
N MET A 211 -10.97 24.82 -2.59
CA MET A 211 -11.43 23.57 -3.23
C MET A 211 -12.69 23.00 -2.58
N GLY A 212 -13.24 23.69 -1.57
CA GLY A 212 -14.46 23.29 -0.86
C GLY A 212 -14.31 21.98 -0.09
N ILE A 213 -13.11 21.69 0.43
CA ILE A 213 -12.83 20.46 1.18
C ILE A 213 -13.61 20.49 2.49
N THR A 214 -14.43 19.46 2.69
CA THR A 214 -15.29 19.32 3.87
C THR A 214 -14.67 18.43 4.95
N HIS A 215 -13.82 17.46 4.55
CA HIS A 215 -13.15 16.53 5.47
C HIS A 215 -11.66 16.47 5.15
N VAL A 216 -10.84 16.77 6.15
CA VAL A 216 -9.37 16.76 6.07
C VAL A 216 -8.84 15.51 6.75
N VAL A 217 -8.53 14.49 5.95
CA VAL A 217 -7.92 13.23 6.42
C VAL A 217 -6.40 13.33 6.32
N ARG A 218 -5.69 13.03 7.41
CA ARG A 218 -4.20 13.04 7.46
C ARG A 218 -3.66 12.32 8.69
N GLY A 219 -2.35 12.20 8.81
CA GLY A 219 -1.71 11.56 9.96
C GLY A 219 -1.82 12.40 11.25
N SER A 220 -1.82 11.74 12.39
CA SER A 220 -1.95 12.36 13.72
C SER A 220 -0.77 13.27 14.10
N GLU A 221 0.34 13.24 13.34
CA GLU A 221 1.45 14.20 13.49
C GLU A 221 1.03 15.67 13.30
N TYR A 222 -0.09 15.90 12.60
CA TYR A 222 -0.63 17.25 12.36
C TYR A 222 -1.55 17.76 13.48
N LEU A 223 -1.88 16.93 14.48
CA LEU A 223 -2.69 17.38 15.62
C LEU A 223 -2.11 18.61 16.32
N SER A 224 -0.79 18.67 16.49
CA SER A 224 -0.10 19.81 17.11
C SER A 224 -0.16 21.09 16.26
N SER A 225 -0.35 20.98 14.97
CA SER A 225 -0.48 22.12 14.04
C SER A 225 -1.93 22.57 13.85
N SER A 226 -2.91 21.74 14.16
CA SER A 226 -4.32 22.00 13.93
C SER A 226 -4.85 23.28 14.62
N PRO A 227 -4.42 23.67 15.83
CA PRO A 227 -4.82 24.94 16.40
C PRO A 227 -4.42 26.15 15.54
N LYS A 228 -3.23 26.10 14.90
CA LYS A 228 -2.76 27.14 13.99
C LYS A 228 -3.61 27.22 12.72
N TYR A 229 -4.08 26.08 12.21
CA TYR A 229 -4.99 26.05 11.07
C TYR A 229 -6.34 26.67 11.42
N ASN A 230 -6.92 26.31 12.59
CA ASN A 230 -8.17 26.93 13.05
C ASN A 230 -8.05 28.45 13.12
N LEU A 231 -6.98 28.95 13.72
CA LEU A 231 -6.72 30.40 13.81
C LEU A 231 -6.56 31.06 12.42
N LEU A 232 -6.12 30.32 11.38
CA LEU A 232 -6.14 30.82 10.00
C LEU A 232 -7.57 30.88 9.44
N TYR A 233 -8.35 29.81 9.58
CA TYR A 233 -9.76 29.81 9.17
C TYR A 233 -10.54 30.92 9.85
N GLU A 234 -10.40 31.06 11.16
CA GLU A 234 -11.03 32.15 11.95
C GLU A 234 -10.58 33.55 11.47
N GLY A 235 -9.27 33.73 11.20
CA GLY A 235 -8.72 34.98 10.70
C GLY A 235 -9.27 35.38 9.35
N PHE A 236 -9.59 34.42 8.48
CA PHE A 236 -10.29 34.66 7.24
C PHE A 236 -11.81 34.84 7.42
N GLY A 237 -12.40 34.26 8.46
CA GLY A 237 -13.85 34.15 8.67
C GLY A 237 -14.46 32.98 7.88
N TRP A 238 -13.69 31.93 7.67
CA TRP A 238 -14.08 30.71 6.93
C TRP A 238 -14.59 29.61 7.87
N GLU A 239 -15.41 28.71 7.32
CA GLU A 239 -15.79 27.49 8.01
C GLU A 239 -14.60 26.53 8.13
N ILE A 240 -14.49 25.90 9.28
CA ILE A 240 -13.43 24.91 9.55
C ILE A 240 -13.92 23.55 9.06
N PRO A 241 -13.14 22.83 8.23
CA PRO A 241 -13.51 21.48 7.79
C PRO A 241 -13.46 20.47 8.95
N ALA A 242 -14.17 19.36 8.82
CA ALA A 242 -14.03 18.23 9.75
C ALA A 242 -12.63 17.63 9.66
N TYR A 243 -11.95 17.49 10.81
CA TYR A 243 -10.63 16.88 10.89
C TYR A 243 -10.76 15.39 11.21
N VAL A 244 -10.04 14.57 10.46
CA VAL A 244 -9.93 13.12 10.67
C VAL A 244 -8.44 12.75 10.74
N HIS A 245 -7.87 12.77 11.95
CA HIS A 245 -6.48 12.42 12.13
C HIS A 245 -6.32 10.92 12.41
N CYS A 246 -5.59 10.24 11.51
CA CYS A 246 -5.33 8.81 11.64
C CYS A 246 -4.07 8.55 12.44
N SER A 247 -4.15 7.66 13.43
CA SER A 247 -2.99 7.20 14.19
C SER A 247 -1.94 6.55 13.27
N PRO A 248 -0.64 6.57 13.60
CA PRO A 248 0.40 6.06 12.72
C PRO A 248 0.30 4.56 12.49
N VAL A 249 0.81 4.10 11.35
CA VAL A 249 1.12 2.69 11.13
C VAL A 249 2.51 2.41 11.70
N MET A 250 2.57 1.44 12.60
CA MET A 250 3.79 1.06 13.31
C MET A 250 4.35 -0.23 12.72
N ARG A 251 5.67 -0.38 12.74
CA ARG A 251 6.36 -1.63 12.44
C ARG A 251 6.28 -2.60 13.63
N ASP A 252 6.36 -2.06 14.82
CA ASP A 252 6.30 -2.76 16.11
C ASP A 252 5.73 -1.83 17.18
N ALA A 253 5.67 -2.27 18.43
CA ALA A 253 5.08 -1.49 19.54
C ALA A 253 5.74 -0.11 19.78
N HIS A 254 6.95 0.12 19.27
CA HIS A 254 7.74 1.31 19.58
C HIS A 254 8.18 2.10 18.34
N ASN A 255 8.23 1.47 17.18
CA ASN A 255 8.80 2.07 15.98
C ASN A 255 7.73 2.30 14.90
N LYS A 256 7.63 3.55 14.44
CA LYS A 256 6.81 3.91 13.28
C LYS A 256 7.42 3.29 12.01
N MET A 257 6.59 2.82 11.09
CA MET A 257 7.04 2.38 9.78
C MET A 257 7.76 3.52 9.04
N SER A 258 8.89 3.21 8.44
CA SER A 258 9.70 4.19 7.72
C SER A 258 10.54 3.52 6.62
N LYS A 259 10.54 4.09 5.41
CA LYS A 259 11.41 3.66 4.30
C LYS A 259 12.90 3.61 4.68
N ARG A 260 13.35 4.50 5.58
CA ARG A 260 14.75 4.53 6.06
C ARG A 260 15.16 3.27 6.81
N HIS A 261 14.20 2.51 7.31
CA HIS A 261 14.42 1.26 8.04
C HIS A 261 14.09 0.02 7.21
N GLY A 262 13.83 0.18 5.89
CA GLY A 262 13.53 -0.93 4.99
C GLY A 262 12.10 -1.46 5.07
N ASP A 263 11.18 -0.71 5.67
CA ASP A 263 9.76 -1.09 5.68
C ASP A 263 9.18 -0.95 4.27
N PRO A 264 8.34 -1.90 3.81
CA PRO A 264 7.90 -1.96 2.44
C PRO A 264 6.98 -0.81 2.05
N SER A 265 7.17 -0.31 0.83
CA SER A 265 6.18 0.51 0.12
C SER A 265 5.11 -0.39 -0.52
N TYR A 266 4.07 0.22 -1.11
CA TYR A 266 3.11 -0.51 -1.93
C TYR A 266 3.81 -1.26 -3.07
N GLU A 267 4.70 -0.57 -3.78
CA GLU A 267 5.44 -1.13 -4.91
C GLU A 267 6.34 -2.31 -4.49
N ASP A 268 6.94 -2.24 -3.30
CA ASP A 268 7.72 -3.35 -2.75
C ASP A 268 6.85 -4.58 -2.47
N LEU A 269 5.63 -4.38 -1.94
CA LEU A 269 4.69 -5.46 -1.70
C LEU A 269 4.24 -6.13 -3.01
N ILE A 270 3.94 -5.34 -4.04
CA ILE A 270 3.59 -5.88 -5.36
C ILE A 270 4.77 -6.65 -5.97
N ALA A 271 5.98 -6.10 -5.87
CA ALA A 271 7.19 -6.78 -6.33
C ALA A 271 7.47 -8.09 -5.56
N GLN A 272 7.08 -8.16 -4.29
CA GLN A 272 7.12 -9.38 -3.49
C GLN A 272 5.99 -10.38 -3.83
N GLY A 273 5.10 -10.06 -4.78
CA GLY A 273 4.07 -10.96 -5.26
C GLY A 273 2.75 -10.95 -4.48
N TYR A 274 2.50 -9.89 -3.71
CA TYR A 274 1.18 -9.65 -3.13
C TYR A 274 0.22 -9.09 -4.18
N LEU A 275 -1.04 -9.48 -4.12
CA LEU A 275 -2.10 -8.95 -4.98
C LEU A 275 -2.54 -7.58 -4.49
N THR A 276 -2.80 -6.66 -5.42
CA THR A 276 -3.28 -5.31 -5.09
C THR A 276 -4.53 -5.33 -4.21
N ASP A 277 -5.54 -6.15 -4.58
CA ASP A 277 -6.79 -6.23 -3.83
C ASP A 277 -6.57 -6.69 -2.38
N ALA A 278 -5.65 -7.63 -2.17
CA ALA A 278 -5.28 -8.09 -0.83
C ALA A 278 -4.59 -7.00 -0.01
N VAL A 279 -3.66 -6.26 -0.64
CA VAL A 279 -2.96 -5.13 0.00
C VAL A 279 -3.95 -4.03 0.37
N VAL A 280 -4.83 -3.65 -0.55
CA VAL A 280 -5.83 -2.59 -0.33
C VAL A 280 -6.79 -2.97 0.80
N ASN A 281 -7.34 -4.19 0.77
CA ASN A 281 -8.24 -4.65 1.85
C ASN A 281 -7.52 -4.70 3.21
N TYR A 282 -6.29 -5.23 3.24
CA TYR A 282 -5.50 -5.26 4.47
C TYR A 282 -5.21 -3.85 5.00
N VAL A 283 -4.81 -2.92 4.13
CA VAL A 283 -4.55 -1.52 4.47
C VAL A 283 -5.80 -0.81 4.97
N ALA A 284 -6.98 -1.13 4.43
CA ALA A 284 -8.26 -0.59 4.92
C ALA A 284 -8.49 -0.95 6.39
N LEU A 285 -8.13 -2.17 6.80
CA LEU A 285 -8.28 -2.64 8.19
C LEU A 285 -7.14 -2.25 9.13
N LEU A 286 -6.11 -1.56 8.63
CA LEU A 286 -5.03 -1.03 9.47
C LEU A 286 -5.50 0.19 10.27
N GLY A 287 -6.12 -0.05 11.42
CA GLY A 287 -6.62 0.98 12.31
C GLY A 287 -8.06 1.41 12.02
N TRP A 288 -8.82 0.61 11.26
CA TRP A 288 -10.26 0.73 11.09
C TRP A 288 -10.92 -0.65 11.22
N SER A 289 -12.14 -0.68 11.73
CA SER A 289 -12.93 -1.90 11.86
C SER A 289 -14.39 -1.63 11.52
N PRO A 290 -15.00 -2.46 10.64
CA PRO A 290 -16.44 -2.39 10.38
C PRO A 290 -17.29 -3.00 11.50
N GLY A 291 -16.65 -3.63 12.50
CA GLY A 291 -17.30 -4.52 13.45
C GLY A 291 -17.52 -5.93 12.90
N GLY A 292 -17.75 -6.90 13.79
CA GLY A 292 -17.91 -8.31 13.43
C GLY A 292 -16.60 -9.04 13.13
N GLU A 293 -16.71 -10.23 12.52
CA GLU A 293 -15.58 -11.14 12.30
C GLU A 293 -15.10 -11.18 10.82
N ARG A 294 -15.86 -10.58 9.92
CA ARG A 294 -15.51 -10.56 8.50
C ARG A 294 -14.35 -9.60 8.26
N GLU A 295 -13.34 -10.07 7.51
CA GLU A 295 -12.13 -9.29 7.19
C GLU A 295 -11.87 -9.16 5.67
N ILE A 296 -12.54 -9.94 4.83
CA ILE A 296 -12.34 -9.89 3.37
C ILE A 296 -13.48 -9.13 2.71
N PHE A 297 -13.14 -8.02 2.05
CA PHE A 297 -14.07 -7.08 1.43
C PHE A 297 -13.55 -6.62 0.07
N SER A 298 -14.43 -6.50 -0.91
CA SER A 298 -14.14 -5.76 -2.14
C SER A 298 -14.08 -4.25 -1.87
N MET A 299 -13.49 -3.47 -2.78
CA MET A 299 -13.48 -2.01 -2.70
C MET A 299 -14.87 -1.40 -2.63
N GLN A 300 -15.83 -1.97 -3.38
CA GLN A 300 -17.21 -1.51 -3.34
C GLN A 300 -17.84 -1.74 -1.97
N GLU A 301 -17.68 -2.95 -1.41
CA GLU A 301 -18.18 -3.26 -0.06
C GLU A 301 -17.54 -2.36 0.99
N LEU A 302 -16.21 -2.11 0.90
CA LEU A 302 -15.54 -1.17 1.80
C LEU A 302 -16.15 0.23 1.71
N ALA A 303 -16.42 0.74 0.51
CA ALA A 303 -17.06 2.05 0.33
C ALA A 303 -18.48 2.10 0.92
N GLU A 304 -19.25 1.02 0.81
CA GLU A 304 -20.60 0.93 1.35
C GLU A 304 -20.65 0.91 2.89
N ILE A 305 -19.65 0.27 3.53
CA ILE A 305 -19.67 0.04 5.00
C ILE A 305 -18.74 0.98 5.76
N PHE A 306 -17.94 1.81 5.08
CA PHE A 306 -16.95 2.65 5.75
C PHE A 306 -17.61 3.69 6.65
N ASP A 307 -17.23 3.71 7.92
CA ASP A 307 -17.67 4.68 8.92
C ASP A 307 -16.45 5.25 9.64
N ILE A 308 -16.33 6.57 9.68
CA ILE A 308 -15.25 7.29 10.38
C ILE A 308 -15.18 6.86 11.85
N ASN A 309 -16.33 6.57 12.48
CA ASN A 309 -16.38 6.11 13.88
C ASN A 309 -15.67 4.76 14.09
N GLY A 310 -15.47 3.98 13.05
CA GLY A 310 -14.69 2.73 13.09
C GLY A 310 -13.18 2.93 13.14
N ILE A 311 -12.68 4.16 12.95
CA ILE A 311 -11.24 4.46 12.98
C ILE A 311 -10.73 4.47 14.42
N SER A 312 -9.66 3.73 14.68
CA SER A 312 -9.06 3.59 16.00
C SER A 312 -8.16 4.77 16.36
N LYS A 313 -8.26 5.21 17.64
CA LYS A 313 -7.29 6.16 18.25
C LYS A 313 -5.91 5.55 18.45
N SER A 314 -5.83 4.23 18.57
CA SER A 314 -4.57 3.54 18.79
C SER A 314 -3.81 3.31 17.51
N PRO A 315 -2.46 3.38 17.53
CA PRO A 315 -1.63 3.01 16.41
C PRO A 315 -1.91 1.58 15.94
N ALA A 316 -1.88 1.36 14.62
CA ALA A 316 -2.00 0.04 14.03
C ALA A 316 -0.62 -0.55 13.74
N ILE A 317 -0.39 -1.81 14.09
CA ILE A 317 0.86 -2.51 13.79
C ILE A 317 0.71 -3.23 12.45
N PHE A 318 1.66 -3.01 11.55
CA PHE A 318 1.75 -3.73 10.29
C PHE A 318 2.24 -5.16 10.54
N ASP A 319 1.41 -6.14 10.22
CA ASP A 319 1.68 -7.56 10.38
C ASP A 319 1.75 -8.25 9.01
N ILE A 320 2.96 -8.64 8.59
CA ILE A 320 3.19 -9.28 7.29
C ILE A 320 2.54 -10.67 7.22
N GLU A 321 2.47 -11.40 8.33
CA GLU A 321 1.84 -12.73 8.34
C GLU A 321 0.33 -12.61 8.16
N LYS A 322 -0.27 -11.57 8.74
CA LYS A 322 -1.68 -11.26 8.47
C LYS A 322 -1.92 -10.85 7.02
N LEU A 323 -1.03 -10.06 6.41
CA LEU A 323 -1.11 -9.73 4.98
C LEU A 323 -0.97 -10.97 4.10
N LYS A 324 -0.08 -11.92 4.43
CA LYS A 324 0.03 -13.19 3.72
C LYS A 324 -1.27 -13.99 3.77
N TYR A 325 -1.88 -14.05 4.95
CA TYR A 325 -3.20 -14.69 5.10
C TYR A 325 -4.25 -14.06 4.18
N PHE A 326 -4.36 -12.73 4.16
CA PHE A 326 -5.26 -12.02 3.24
C PHE A 326 -4.95 -12.38 1.80
N ASN A 327 -3.70 -12.31 1.40
CA ASN A 327 -3.27 -12.61 0.04
C ASN A 327 -3.63 -14.03 -0.38
N ALA A 328 -3.42 -15.00 0.51
CA ALA A 328 -3.80 -16.39 0.28
C ALA A 328 -5.32 -16.55 0.10
N GLU A 329 -6.17 -15.84 0.87
CA GLU A 329 -7.62 -15.86 0.70
C GLU A 329 -8.03 -15.29 -0.67
N TYR A 330 -7.44 -14.16 -1.08
CA TYR A 330 -7.69 -13.59 -2.42
C TYR A 330 -7.25 -14.53 -3.53
N ILE A 331 -6.07 -15.16 -3.43
CA ILE A 331 -5.60 -16.16 -4.40
C ILE A 331 -6.56 -17.35 -4.48
N ARG A 332 -7.04 -17.86 -3.34
CA ARG A 332 -8.01 -18.96 -3.31
C ARG A 332 -9.36 -18.61 -3.93
N ALA A 333 -9.76 -17.35 -3.80
CA ALA A 333 -11.03 -16.85 -4.36
C ALA A 333 -10.97 -16.53 -5.86
N MET A 334 -9.78 -16.42 -6.45
CA MET A 334 -9.64 -16.19 -7.91
C MET A 334 -10.23 -17.34 -8.72
N SER A 335 -10.73 -17.03 -9.93
CA SER A 335 -11.00 -18.10 -10.88
C SER A 335 -9.69 -18.82 -11.27
N PRO A 336 -9.74 -20.12 -11.63
CA PRO A 336 -8.54 -20.85 -12.06
C PRO A 336 -7.79 -20.16 -13.20
N GLU A 337 -8.51 -19.56 -14.14
CA GLU A 337 -7.96 -18.84 -15.29
C GLU A 337 -7.26 -17.55 -14.87
N ALA A 338 -7.87 -16.79 -13.94
CA ALA A 338 -7.28 -15.56 -13.42
C ALA A 338 -6.00 -15.86 -12.62
N PHE A 339 -6.03 -16.89 -11.78
CA PHE A 339 -4.84 -17.31 -11.06
C PHE A 339 -3.75 -17.83 -12.00
N ALA A 340 -4.09 -18.66 -12.99
CA ALA A 340 -3.13 -19.16 -13.97
C ALA A 340 -2.41 -18.00 -14.68
N LYS A 341 -3.14 -16.96 -15.08
CA LYS A 341 -2.58 -15.75 -15.69
C LYS A 341 -1.65 -14.99 -14.73
N ALA A 342 -2.04 -14.83 -13.47
CA ALA A 342 -1.24 -14.13 -12.46
C ALA A 342 0.04 -14.91 -12.09
N ALA A 343 -0.06 -16.26 -12.02
CA ALA A 343 1.04 -17.14 -11.65
C ALA A 343 2.03 -17.42 -12.81
N GLU A 344 1.59 -17.29 -14.07
CA GLU A 344 2.39 -17.66 -15.25
C GLU A 344 3.78 -17.02 -15.29
N PRO A 345 3.96 -15.71 -15.04
CA PRO A 345 5.28 -15.10 -15.03
C PRO A 345 6.24 -15.74 -14.01
N PHE A 346 5.72 -16.13 -12.84
CA PHE A 346 6.48 -16.78 -11.77
C PHE A 346 6.77 -18.24 -12.10
N ILE A 347 5.81 -18.97 -12.66
CA ILE A 347 6.01 -20.35 -13.14
C ILE A 347 7.11 -20.37 -14.20
N ARG A 348 7.08 -19.44 -15.15
CA ARG A 348 8.07 -19.34 -16.23
C ARG A 348 9.47 -18.88 -15.78
N GLN A 349 9.63 -18.41 -14.54
CA GLN A 349 10.96 -18.23 -13.96
C GLN A 349 11.67 -19.55 -13.69
N ALA A 350 10.95 -20.58 -13.28
CA ALA A 350 11.48 -21.91 -12.98
C ALA A 350 11.32 -22.92 -14.13
N VAL A 351 10.21 -22.86 -14.86
CA VAL A 351 9.84 -23.82 -15.92
C VAL A 351 9.98 -23.16 -17.28
N LYS A 352 11.10 -23.40 -17.96
CA LYS A 352 11.44 -22.81 -19.28
C LYS A 352 10.88 -23.60 -20.45
N LYS A 353 10.62 -24.90 -20.27
CA LYS A 353 10.13 -25.80 -21.30
C LYS A 353 8.70 -25.42 -21.71
N PRO A 354 8.48 -24.99 -22.98
CA PRO A 354 7.16 -24.49 -23.43
C PRO A 354 6.10 -25.59 -23.50
N GLU A 355 6.52 -26.86 -23.67
CA GLU A 355 5.63 -28.03 -23.69
C GLU A 355 5.01 -28.32 -22.32
N ILE A 356 5.60 -27.85 -21.23
CA ILE A 356 5.06 -27.99 -19.88
C ILE A 356 4.00 -26.92 -19.66
N SER A 357 2.78 -27.34 -19.42
CA SER A 357 1.63 -26.45 -19.25
C SER A 357 1.70 -25.64 -17.94
N ALA A 358 1.90 -24.32 -18.05
CA ALA A 358 1.85 -23.43 -16.91
C ALA A 358 0.47 -23.43 -16.22
N ALA A 359 -0.62 -23.56 -16.98
CA ALA A 359 -1.97 -23.63 -16.44
C ALA A 359 -2.20 -24.91 -15.62
N ALA A 360 -1.63 -26.05 -16.05
CA ALA A 360 -1.71 -27.30 -15.31
C ALA A 360 -0.93 -27.22 -13.98
N ILE A 361 0.23 -26.56 -13.98
CA ILE A 361 1.01 -26.29 -12.76
C ILE A 361 0.23 -25.34 -11.84
N ALA A 362 -0.33 -24.26 -12.37
CA ALA A 362 -1.10 -23.30 -11.59
C ALA A 362 -2.26 -23.97 -10.84
N ALA A 363 -2.98 -24.89 -11.49
CA ALA A 363 -4.06 -25.64 -10.86
C ALA A 363 -3.62 -26.41 -9.59
N LEU A 364 -2.37 -26.88 -9.54
CA LEU A 364 -1.82 -27.55 -8.34
C LEU A 364 -1.45 -26.58 -7.23
N LEU A 365 -1.15 -25.33 -7.58
CA LEU A 365 -0.56 -24.33 -6.68
C LEU A 365 -1.61 -23.47 -5.97
N GLN A 366 -2.74 -23.17 -6.61
CA GLN A 366 -3.68 -22.13 -6.18
C GLN A 366 -4.06 -22.25 -4.70
N GLN A 367 -4.43 -23.42 -4.24
CA GLN A 367 -4.87 -23.65 -2.86
C GLN A 367 -3.75 -23.57 -1.81
N ARG A 368 -2.49 -23.56 -2.25
CA ARG A 368 -1.29 -23.65 -1.41
C ARG A 368 -0.33 -22.46 -1.60
N THR A 369 -0.69 -21.51 -2.44
CA THR A 369 0.09 -20.31 -2.68
C THR A 369 -0.36 -19.22 -1.73
N GLU A 370 0.56 -18.68 -0.96
CA GLU A 370 0.33 -17.53 -0.10
C GLU A 370 0.83 -16.24 -0.78
N VAL A 371 1.98 -16.33 -1.46
CA VAL A 371 2.59 -15.22 -2.20
C VAL A 371 3.11 -15.73 -3.54
N LEU A 372 2.94 -14.95 -4.62
CA LEU A 372 3.29 -15.40 -5.97
C LEU A 372 4.80 -15.66 -6.16
N THR A 373 5.65 -14.91 -5.45
CA THR A 373 7.11 -15.11 -5.50
C THR A 373 7.60 -16.42 -4.90
N ASP A 374 6.77 -17.13 -4.12
CA ASP A 374 7.11 -18.45 -3.58
C ASP A 374 6.95 -19.58 -4.61
N ILE A 375 6.35 -19.28 -5.78
CA ILE A 375 6.05 -20.27 -6.82
C ILE A 375 7.32 -20.89 -7.42
N PRO A 376 8.35 -20.11 -7.86
CA PRO A 376 9.49 -20.67 -8.56
C PRO A 376 10.24 -21.76 -7.78
N GLU A 377 10.44 -21.58 -6.48
CA GLU A 377 11.17 -22.53 -5.63
C GLU A 377 10.52 -23.91 -5.53
N LYS A 378 9.22 -23.97 -5.79
CA LYS A 378 8.43 -25.22 -5.73
C LYS A 378 8.47 -26.02 -7.03
N LEU A 379 9.03 -25.47 -8.12
CA LEU A 379 8.84 -25.94 -9.49
C LEU A 379 10.13 -26.32 -10.23
N ASP A 380 11.31 -26.13 -9.66
CA ASP A 380 12.60 -26.33 -10.29
C ASP A 380 12.79 -27.73 -10.91
N PHE A 381 12.13 -28.75 -10.33
CA PHE A 381 12.19 -30.13 -10.81
C PHE A 381 11.42 -30.38 -12.12
N PHE A 382 10.54 -29.48 -12.56
CA PHE A 382 9.79 -29.71 -13.81
C PHE A 382 10.69 -29.59 -15.04
N ASP A 383 11.61 -28.66 -15.09
CA ASP A 383 12.54 -28.52 -16.21
C ASP A 383 13.58 -29.63 -16.22
N GLU A 384 14.22 -29.86 -15.08
CA GLU A 384 15.25 -30.88 -14.93
C GLU A 384 15.06 -31.65 -13.64
N LEU A 385 15.35 -32.96 -13.68
CA LEU A 385 15.35 -33.76 -12.46
C LEU A 385 16.55 -33.33 -11.60
N PRO A 386 16.33 -32.78 -10.40
CA PRO A 386 17.47 -32.41 -9.53
C PRO A 386 18.23 -33.61 -9.08
N GLU A 387 19.50 -33.41 -8.68
CA GLU A 387 20.24 -34.43 -7.99
C GLU A 387 19.62 -34.65 -6.60
N TYR A 388 19.37 -35.90 -6.23
CA TYR A 388 18.70 -36.26 -4.97
C TYR A 388 19.26 -37.53 -4.36
N ASP A 389 19.14 -37.65 -3.03
CA ASP A 389 19.55 -38.78 -2.24
C ASP A 389 18.49 -39.90 -2.25
N THR A 390 18.93 -41.16 -2.33
CA THR A 390 18.03 -42.34 -2.28
C THR A 390 17.30 -42.46 -0.94
N ALA A 391 17.80 -41.83 0.13
CA ALA A 391 17.10 -41.73 1.40
C ALA A 391 15.69 -41.11 1.29
N LEU A 392 15.39 -40.33 0.23
CA LEU A 392 14.03 -39.82 -0.04
C LEU A 392 13.00 -40.91 -0.31
N TYR A 393 13.42 -42.09 -0.74
CA TYR A 393 12.53 -43.24 -0.92
C TYR A 393 12.06 -43.84 0.40
N ILE A 394 12.73 -43.56 1.51
CA ILE A 394 12.37 -44.05 2.86
C ILE A 394 11.29 -43.15 3.44
N HIS A 395 10.05 -43.67 3.62
CA HIS A 395 8.94 -42.89 4.19
C HIS A 395 8.06 -43.74 5.12
N LYS A 396 8.08 -43.38 6.42
CA LYS A 396 7.36 -44.13 7.48
C LYS A 396 5.87 -44.27 7.25
N LYS A 397 5.19 -43.20 6.84
CA LYS A 397 3.74 -43.20 6.61
C LYS A 397 3.33 -44.05 5.41
N SER A 398 4.13 -44.04 4.33
CA SER A 398 3.91 -44.83 3.14
C SER A 398 4.45 -46.27 3.31
N LYS A 399 5.19 -46.54 4.37
CA LYS A 399 5.84 -47.84 4.63
C LYS A 399 6.75 -48.24 3.47
N THR A 400 7.58 -47.32 3.00
CA THR A 400 8.58 -47.55 1.94
C THR A 400 9.99 -47.48 2.47
N ASP A 401 10.88 -48.26 1.86
CA ASP A 401 12.32 -48.25 2.00
C ASP A 401 12.96 -48.32 0.60
N GLU A 402 14.29 -48.26 0.51
CA GLU A 402 14.98 -48.25 -0.77
C GLU A 402 14.77 -49.54 -1.56
N ALA A 403 14.86 -50.72 -0.91
CA ALA A 403 14.66 -52.00 -1.60
C ALA A 403 13.23 -52.19 -2.13
N GLY A 404 12.22 -51.94 -1.29
CA GLY A 404 10.82 -52.00 -1.71
C GLY A 404 10.49 -50.93 -2.75
N SER A 405 11.10 -49.75 -2.73
CA SER A 405 10.94 -48.72 -3.73
C SER A 405 11.54 -49.13 -5.08
N LEU A 406 12.70 -49.79 -5.09
CA LEU A 406 13.33 -50.35 -6.29
C LEU A 406 12.43 -51.40 -6.93
N GLU A 407 11.91 -52.36 -6.15
CA GLU A 407 10.99 -53.38 -6.63
C GLU A 407 9.73 -52.74 -7.23
N MET A 408 9.18 -51.76 -6.55
CA MET A 408 7.95 -51.04 -7.01
C MET A 408 8.20 -50.29 -8.30
N LEU A 409 9.28 -49.55 -8.45
CA LEU A 409 9.59 -48.83 -9.70
C LEU A 409 9.80 -49.78 -10.87
N ARG A 410 10.50 -50.90 -10.64
CA ARG A 410 10.65 -51.96 -11.68
C ARG A 410 9.34 -52.58 -12.09
N ALA A 411 8.43 -52.78 -11.14
CA ALA A 411 7.09 -53.35 -11.44
C ALA A 411 6.18 -52.32 -12.17
N MET A 412 6.28 -51.02 -11.80
CA MET A 412 5.44 -49.99 -12.44
C MET A 412 5.90 -49.56 -13.83
N LEU A 413 7.20 -49.65 -14.13
CA LEU A 413 7.77 -49.16 -15.40
C LEU A 413 7.08 -49.81 -16.62
N PRO A 414 6.93 -51.12 -16.75
CA PRO A 414 6.26 -51.72 -17.91
C PRO A 414 4.75 -51.45 -17.94
N VAL A 415 4.13 -51.22 -16.77
CA VAL A 415 2.69 -50.84 -16.71
C VAL A 415 2.49 -49.44 -17.30
N PHE A 416 3.37 -48.51 -16.95
CA PHE A 416 3.35 -47.15 -17.50
C PHE A 416 3.71 -47.11 -18.99
N GLU A 417 4.65 -47.97 -19.45
CA GLU A 417 4.94 -48.12 -20.88
C GLU A 417 3.73 -48.60 -21.69
N GLY A 418 2.86 -49.40 -21.08
CA GLY A 418 1.62 -49.89 -21.69
C GLY A 418 0.46 -48.90 -21.78
N ILE A 419 0.54 -47.74 -21.10
CA ILE A 419 -0.51 -46.72 -21.15
C ILE A 419 -0.47 -46.00 -22.51
N SER A 420 -1.53 -46.11 -23.31
CA SER A 420 -1.66 -45.44 -24.62
C SER A 420 -2.10 -43.97 -24.47
N ASP A 421 -3.07 -43.72 -23.60
CA ASP A 421 -3.61 -42.38 -23.32
C ASP A 421 -3.12 -41.93 -21.93
N TRP A 422 -2.20 -40.93 -21.92
CA TRP A 422 -1.51 -40.46 -20.72
C TRP A 422 -2.31 -39.36 -20.01
N CYS A 423 -3.38 -39.76 -19.31
CA CYS A 423 -4.26 -38.87 -18.53
C CYS A 423 -4.31 -39.26 -17.05
N ASP A 424 -4.84 -38.38 -16.20
CA ASP A 424 -4.90 -38.57 -14.75
C ASP A 424 -5.61 -39.89 -14.39
N GLU A 425 -6.73 -40.22 -15.07
CA GLU A 425 -7.52 -41.40 -14.82
C GLU A 425 -6.73 -42.70 -15.08
N ASN A 426 -6.02 -42.76 -16.20
CA ASN A 426 -5.26 -43.95 -16.59
C ASN A 426 -4.00 -44.12 -15.76
N ILE A 427 -3.31 -43.03 -15.41
CA ILE A 427 -2.16 -43.03 -14.51
C ILE A 427 -2.59 -43.49 -13.11
N LEU A 428 -3.69 -42.94 -12.58
CA LEU A 428 -4.26 -43.34 -11.31
C LEU A 428 -4.65 -44.82 -11.28
N ALA A 429 -5.39 -45.25 -12.32
CA ALA A 429 -5.82 -46.65 -12.46
C ALA A 429 -4.64 -47.62 -12.49
N ALA A 430 -3.54 -47.25 -13.17
CA ALA A 430 -2.34 -48.07 -13.22
C ALA A 430 -1.68 -48.18 -11.83
N MET A 431 -1.58 -47.10 -11.07
CA MET A 431 -0.99 -47.09 -9.71
C MET A 431 -1.87 -47.83 -8.71
N THR A 432 -3.20 -47.63 -8.74
CA THR A 432 -4.15 -48.32 -7.86
C THR A 432 -4.25 -49.81 -8.17
N GLY A 433 -4.28 -50.19 -9.44
CA GLY A 433 -4.24 -51.60 -9.87
C GLY A 433 -2.95 -52.31 -9.45
N MET A 434 -1.79 -51.63 -9.46
CA MET A 434 -0.55 -52.16 -8.92
C MET A 434 -0.65 -52.37 -7.39
N ALA A 435 -1.25 -51.40 -6.66
CA ALA A 435 -1.41 -51.53 -5.21
C ALA A 435 -2.31 -52.73 -4.84
N GLU A 436 -3.38 -52.95 -5.59
CA GLU A 436 -4.26 -54.11 -5.44
C GLU A 436 -3.51 -55.41 -5.73
N LYS A 437 -2.77 -55.51 -6.84
CA LYS A 437 -1.97 -56.65 -7.21
C LYS A 437 -0.92 -57.02 -6.16
N CYS A 438 -0.33 -56.00 -5.50
CA CYS A 438 0.69 -56.19 -4.47
C CYS A 438 0.10 -56.27 -3.04
N GLU A 439 -1.23 -56.27 -2.90
CA GLU A 439 -1.95 -56.28 -1.63
C GLU A 439 -1.43 -55.16 -0.65
N CYS A 440 -1.18 -53.97 -1.18
CA CYS A 440 -0.60 -52.88 -0.43
C CYS A 440 -1.41 -51.56 -0.55
N LYS A 441 -1.09 -50.56 0.28
CA LYS A 441 -1.73 -49.23 0.18
C LYS A 441 -1.21 -48.48 -1.03
N ASN A 442 -2.06 -47.65 -1.67
CA ASN A 442 -1.72 -46.79 -2.80
C ASN A 442 -0.45 -45.93 -2.51
N ALA A 443 -0.32 -45.43 -1.28
CA ALA A 443 0.85 -44.65 -0.88
C ALA A 443 2.18 -45.39 -1.05
N LYS A 444 2.19 -46.74 -0.96
CA LYS A 444 3.41 -47.54 -1.15
C LYS A 444 3.86 -47.60 -2.61
N VAL A 445 2.89 -47.43 -3.56
CA VAL A 445 3.18 -47.32 -5.00
C VAL A 445 3.48 -45.86 -5.39
N MET A 446 2.64 -44.95 -4.94
CA MET A 446 2.70 -43.55 -5.37
C MET A 446 3.96 -42.81 -4.85
N TRP A 447 4.45 -43.16 -3.65
CA TRP A 447 5.62 -42.50 -3.07
C TRP A 447 6.89 -42.71 -3.91
N PRO A 448 7.32 -43.92 -4.24
CA PRO A 448 8.49 -44.15 -5.08
C PRO A 448 8.38 -43.46 -6.46
N VAL A 449 7.21 -43.56 -7.10
CA VAL A 449 6.97 -42.93 -8.40
C VAL A 449 7.13 -41.43 -8.30
N ARG A 450 6.57 -40.78 -7.26
CA ARG A 450 6.68 -39.35 -7.05
C ARG A 450 8.13 -38.90 -6.79
N ILE A 451 8.87 -39.64 -5.98
CA ILE A 451 10.28 -39.34 -5.72
C ILE A 451 11.10 -39.51 -7.01
N ALA A 452 10.89 -40.56 -7.78
CA ALA A 452 11.56 -40.75 -9.07
C ALA A 452 11.24 -39.60 -10.06
N ALA A 453 10.00 -39.18 -10.12
CA ALA A 453 9.54 -38.13 -11.02
C ALA A 453 10.02 -36.72 -10.63
N ALA A 454 10.09 -36.40 -9.32
CA ALA A 454 10.36 -35.06 -8.84
C ALA A 454 11.75 -34.87 -8.17
N GLY A 455 12.35 -35.93 -7.64
CA GLY A 455 13.59 -35.82 -6.84
C GLY A 455 13.41 -35.06 -5.54
N LYS A 456 12.16 -34.87 -5.05
CA LYS A 456 11.84 -34.07 -3.86
C LYS A 456 10.82 -34.75 -2.95
N ALA A 457 11.01 -34.59 -1.63
CA ALA A 457 10.08 -35.09 -0.63
C ALA A 457 8.76 -34.29 -0.60
N VAL A 458 8.81 -32.99 -0.89
CA VAL A 458 7.67 -32.07 -0.91
C VAL A 458 7.48 -31.55 -2.33
N THR A 459 6.26 -31.70 -2.85
CA THR A 459 5.90 -31.32 -4.22
C THR A 459 4.51 -30.65 -4.23
N PRO A 460 4.23 -29.77 -5.19
CA PRO A 460 2.92 -29.08 -5.28
C PRO A 460 1.76 -30.04 -5.58
N GLY A 461 2.02 -31.17 -6.22
CA GLY A 461 1.03 -32.20 -6.56
C GLY A 461 1.45 -33.59 -6.09
N GLY A 462 0.55 -34.57 -6.27
CA GLY A 462 0.82 -35.99 -6.06
C GLY A 462 1.56 -36.62 -7.25
N ALA A 463 1.79 -37.93 -7.16
CA ALA A 463 2.47 -38.70 -8.22
C ALA A 463 1.74 -38.63 -9.56
N VAL A 464 0.41 -38.68 -9.53
CA VAL A 464 -0.44 -38.65 -10.73
C VAL A 464 -0.29 -37.37 -11.50
N GLU A 465 -0.53 -36.24 -10.83
CA GLU A 465 -0.51 -34.92 -11.45
C GLU A 465 0.90 -34.57 -11.96
N ILE A 466 1.93 -34.89 -11.19
CA ILE A 466 3.33 -34.67 -11.60
C ILE A 466 3.66 -35.48 -12.86
N CYS A 467 3.34 -36.77 -12.88
CA CYS A 467 3.60 -37.63 -14.04
C CYS A 467 2.83 -37.14 -15.28
N ARG A 468 1.58 -36.71 -15.11
CA ARG A 468 0.76 -36.15 -16.22
C ARG A 468 1.43 -34.89 -16.80
N ILE A 469 1.85 -33.95 -15.94
CA ILE A 469 2.47 -32.68 -16.38
C ILE A 469 3.82 -32.89 -17.06
N LEU A 470 4.63 -33.81 -16.56
CA LEU A 470 5.92 -34.18 -17.17
C LEU A 470 5.76 -34.89 -18.52
N GLY A 471 4.62 -35.55 -18.72
CA GLY A 471 4.40 -36.40 -19.87
C GLY A 471 5.00 -37.81 -19.71
N LYS A 472 4.56 -38.74 -20.58
CA LYS A 472 4.92 -40.15 -20.48
C LYS A 472 6.42 -40.39 -20.61
N ASP A 473 7.04 -39.85 -21.65
CA ASP A 473 8.45 -40.13 -21.97
C ASP A 473 9.40 -39.64 -20.87
N GLU A 474 9.16 -38.42 -20.38
CA GLU A 474 9.99 -37.85 -19.30
C GLU A 474 9.76 -38.59 -17.97
N THR A 475 8.53 -38.99 -17.66
CA THR A 475 8.22 -39.82 -16.48
C THR A 475 8.99 -41.15 -16.52
N LEU A 476 8.91 -41.87 -17.65
CA LEU A 476 9.61 -43.12 -17.83
C LEU A 476 11.14 -42.95 -17.74
N ARG A 477 11.69 -41.89 -18.33
CA ARG A 477 13.10 -41.57 -18.26
C ARG A 477 13.53 -41.37 -16.81
N ARG A 478 12.81 -40.60 -16.02
CA ARG A 478 13.11 -40.32 -14.61
C ARG A 478 12.94 -41.54 -13.73
N MET A 479 11.96 -42.40 -14.00
CA MET A 479 11.84 -43.67 -13.28
C MET A 479 13.03 -44.57 -13.51
N ARG A 480 13.60 -44.64 -14.72
CA ARG A 480 14.81 -45.40 -15.03
C ARG A 480 16.00 -44.84 -14.26
N VAL A 481 16.15 -43.50 -14.20
CA VAL A 481 17.20 -42.87 -13.37
C VAL A 481 17.05 -43.23 -11.89
N GLY A 482 15.81 -43.22 -11.36
CA GLY A 482 15.53 -43.61 -9.97
C GLY A 482 15.89 -45.06 -9.69
N ILE A 483 15.59 -45.98 -10.62
CA ILE A 483 15.99 -47.40 -10.55
C ILE A 483 17.53 -47.54 -10.48
N GLU A 484 18.25 -46.89 -11.42
CA GLU A 484 19.70 -46.92 -11.46
C GLU A 484 20.36 -46.38 -10.17
N LYS A 485 19.83 -45.31 -9.58
CA LYS A 485 20.28 -44.75 -8.31
C LYS A 485 20.11 -45.74 -7.16
N LEU A 486 18.93 -46.37 -7.07
CA LEU A 486 18.63 -47.34 -6.02
C LEU A 486 19.47 -48.63 -6.18
N GLU A 487 19.71 -49.09 -7.40
CA GLU A 487 20.61 -50.23 -7.67
C GLU A 487 22.02 -49.95 -7.19
N LYS A 488 22.55 -48.75 -7.42
CA LYS A 488 23.86 -48.32 -6.98
C LYS A 488 23.95 -48.15 -5.45
N SER A 489 22.85 -47.74 -4.79
CA SER A 489 22.77 -47.59 -3.34
C SER A 489 22.74 -48.94 -2.60
N LEU A 490 22.10 -49.96 -3.19
CA LEU A 490 21.84 -51.25 -2.57
C LEU A 490 22.86 -52.32 -2.94
N GLY A 491 23.66 -52.11 -3.98
CA GLY A 491 24.69 -53.07 -4.47
C GLY A 491 26.06 -52.63 -4.19
#